data_7a2242fdea51516e2a74b34afbb0d83f
#
_entry.id   7a2242fdea51516e2a74b34afbb0d83f
#
_cell.length_a   1.000
_cell.length_b   1.000
_cell.length_c   1.000
_cell.angle_alpha   90.00
_cell.angle_beta   90.00
_cell.angle_gamma   90.00
#
_symmetry.space_group_name_H-M   'P 1'
#
loop_
_entity.id
_entity.type
_entity.pdbx_description
1 polymer ?
#
loop_
_entity_poly.entity_id
_entity_poly.type
_entity_poly.pdbx_seq_one_letter_code
_entity_poly.pdbx_strand_id
1 'polypeptide(L)'
;YLLLIIDSLKKDDLDSAYEYFDEINKLDTKDEFNLAIWKSLKQYIYLFKEKKFLDDKQNFGKLSIISEAFQRCYLGDKNTDAYFSKLINDPEGDYSRYVFFFLSHLIHNNRLQDAKKITNDIEYINSTLLLSQGKSWIEAKNSEKLIKVFSCKNPNDIIGEFLFLVSNLYSSQNNYKKSNFFLNLSNFLNPKFKFNLALVAENQYLNKEYLKAKKTLKNFKKEDNFYYWFRIKKEAQIIEKQRNKIESLNYIRAEFNKIEKPNKKILFDIANFYKNSKQYEEAIRYYTILIESFENYSEIKSDLFYRRGGSYERLNKFERADKDLLQALDITPNDSYILNYLAYSWL
;
A
#
# COMPACT_ATOMS: atom_id res chain seq x y z
N TYR A 1 -17.19 4.88 -24.36
CA TYR A 1 -16.41 6.11 -24.28
C TYR A 1 -15.19 5.99 -23.35
N LEU A 2 -15.30 5.45 -22.10
CA LEU A 2 -14.12 5.33 -21.22
C LEU A 2 -12.93 4.63 -21.90
N LEU A 3 -13.18 3.51 -22.57
CA LEU A 3 -12.13 2.78 -23.28
C LEU A 3 -11.48 3.62 -24.42
N LEU A 4 -12.30 4.40 -25.12
CA LEU A 4 -11.79 5.30 -26.17
C LEU A 4 -10.92 6.41 -25.58
N ILE A 5 -11.34 7.01 -24.47
CA ILE A 5 -10.56 8.01 -23.74
C ILE A 5 -9.22 7.42 -23.28
N ILE A 6 -9.23 6.23 -22.69
CA ILE A 6 -8.02 5.56 -22.21
C ILE A 6 -7.07 5.20 -23.37
N ASP A 7 -7.62 4.74 -24.49
CA ASP A 7 -6.83 4.44 -25.68
C ASP A 7 -6.20 5.72 -26.30
N SER A 8 -6.97 6.82 -26.37
CA SER A 8 -6.46 8.12 -26.83
C SER A 8 -5.35 8.65 -25.90
N LEU A 9 -5.54 8.56 -24.57
CA LEU A 9 -4.50 8.94 -23.61
C LEU A 9 -3.23 8.10 -23.80
N LYS A 10 -3.36 6.80 -24.05
CA LYS A 10 -2.22 5.92 -24.31
C LYS A 10 -1.43 6.30 -25.56
N LYS A 11 -2.12 6.87 -26.55
CA LYS A 11 -1.55 7.35 -27.82
C LYS A 11 -1.09 8.79 -27.76
N ASP A 12 -1.21 9.46 -26.60
CA ASP A 12 -0.95 10.89 -26.40
C ASP A 12 -1.85 11.81 -27.26
N ASP A 13 -3.02 11.30 -27.65
CA ASP A 13 -4.04 12.03 -28.40
C ASP A 13 -5.05 12.66 -27.42
N LEU A 14 -4.66 13.82 -26.87
CA LEU A 14 -5.44 14.56 -25.90
C LEU A 14 -6.70 15.20 -26.51
N ASP A 15 -6.67 15.51 -27.79
CA ASP A 15 -7.81 16.12 -28.50
C ASP A 15 -8.96 15.14 -28.60
N SER A 16 -8.73 13.96 -29.15
CA SER A 16 -9.73 12.89 -29.21
C SER A 16 -10.20 12.48 -27.80
N ALA A 17 -9.28 12.39 -26.83
CA ALA A 17 -9.66 12.10 -25.46
C ALA A 17 -10.64 13.13 -24.89
N TYR A 18 -10.44 14.42 -25.20
CA TYR A 18 -11.30 15.51 -24.75
C TYR A 18 -12.66 15.50 -25.46
N GLU A 19 -12.72 15.28 -26.77
CA GLU A 19 -13.93 15.19 -27.55
C GLU A 19 -14.88 14.07 -27.07
N TYR A 20 -14.35 12.90 -26.68
CA TYR A 20 -15.16 11.81 -26.12
C TYR A 20 -15.85 12.20 -24.83
N PHE A 21 -15.37 13.19 -24.06
CA PHE A 21 -16.08 13.71 -22.88
C PHE A 21 -17.34 14.49 -23.23
N ASP A 22 -17.32 15.24 -24.32
CA ASP A 22 -18.49 15.99 -24.74
C ASP A 22 -19.62 15.05 -25.18
N GLU A 23 -19.27 13.88 -25.72
CA GLU A 23 -20.23 12.82 -26.01
C GLU A 23 -20.80 12.19 -24.72
N ILE A 24 -19.98 11.99 -23.68
CA ILE A 24 -20.45 11.47 -22.39
C ILE A 24 -21.40 12.46 -21.70
N ASN A 25 -21.14 13.76 -21.79
CA ASN A 25 -22.00 14.77 -21.19
C ASN A 25 -23.43 14.79 -21.78
N LYS A 26 -23.62 14.27 -22.98
CA LYS A 26 -24.93 14.07 -23.60
C LYS A 26 -25.71 12.87 -23.02
N LEU A 27 -25.02 12.00 -22.27
CA LEU A 27 -25.62 10.84 -21.61
C LEU A 27 -26.12 11.26 -20.23
N ASP A 28 -27.41 11.14 -19.99
CA ASP A 28 -28.04 11.43 -18.70
C ASP A 28 -27.66 10.37 -17.66
N THR A 29 -26.55 10.57 -16.94
CA THR A 29 -26.08 9.66 -15.90
C THR A 29 -26.58 10.15 -14.54
N LYS A 30 -27.56 9.44 -13.98
CA LYS A 30 -28.14 9.70 -12.63
C LYS A 30 -27.24 9.21 -11.48
N ASP A 31 -26.15 8.48 -11.79
CA ASP A 31 -25.22 7.94 -10.78
C ASP A 31 -24.19 9.01 -10.43
N GLU A 32 -24.36 9.62 -9.25
CA GLU A 32 -23.47 10.66 -8.72
C GLU A 32 -21.99 10.21 -8.64
N PHE A 33 -21.74 8.95 -8.33
CA PHE A 33 -20.38 8.42 -8.23
C PHE A 33 -19.71 8.33 -9.61
N ASN A 34 -20.40 7.82 -10.62
CA ASN A 34 -19.91 7.83 -11.99
C ASN A 34 -19.70 9.26 -12.49
N LEU A 35 -20.59 10.18 -12.15
CA LEU A 35 -20.44 11.59 -12.51
C LEU A 35 -19.18 12.21 -11.90
N ALA A 36 -18.86 11.90 -10.63
CA ALA A 36 -17.65 12.35 -9.97
C ALA A 36 -16.37 11.81 -10.67
N ILE A 37 -16.38 10.53 -11.07
CA ILE A 37 -15.27 9.92 -11.83
C ILE A 37 -15.06 10.66 -13.16
N TRP A 38 -16.14 10.89 -13.92
CA TRP A 38 -16.07 11.57 -15.22
C TRP A 38 -15.56 13.00 -15.10
N LYS A 39 -16.08 13.76 -14.17
CA LYS A 39 -15.68 15.15 -13.96
C LYS A 39 -14.22 15.26 -13.50
N SER A 40 -13.78 14.37 -12.61
CA SER A 40 -12.37 14.32 -12.20
C SER A 40 -11.45 13.97 -13.36
N LEU A 41 -11.84 13.01 -14.19
CA LEU A 41 -11.04 12.62 -15.36
C LEU A 41 -10.98 13.75 -16.39
N LYS A 42 -12.10 14.48 -16.61
CA LYS A 42 -12.13 15.67 -17.49
C LYS A 42 -11.18 16.77 -17.01
N GLN A 43 -11.14 17.04 -15.69
CA GLN A 43 -10.20 18.01 -15.11
C GLN A 43 -8.74 17.67 -15.42
N TYR A 44 -8.36 16.39 -15.29
CA TYR A 44 -7.00 15.95 -15.64
C TYR A 44 -6.69 16.13 -17.12
N ILE A 45 -7.59 15.71 -18.03
CA ILE A 45 -7.34 15.80 -19.46
C ILE A 45 -7.27 17.26 -19.93
N TYR A 46 -8.17 18.11 -19.39
CA TYR A 46 -8.10 19.55 -19.63
C TYR A 46 -6.74 20.13 -19.19
N LEU A 47 -6.29 19.78 -17.97
CA LEU A 47 -5.00 20.22 -17.47
C LEU A 47 -3.84 19.75 -18.35
N PHE A 48 -3.88 18.51 -18.83
CA PHE A 48 -2.80 17.98 -19.70
C PHE A 48 -2.76 18.69 -21.05
N LYS A 49 -3.93 19.01 -21.61
CA LYS A 49 -4.05 19.69 -22.88
C LYS A 49 -3.69 21.18 -22.76
N GLU A 50 -4.33 21.90 -21.86
CA GLU A 50 -4.25 23.35 -21.75
C GLU A 50 -3.10 23.85 -20.86
N LYS A 51 -2.42 22.96 -20.12
CA LYS A 51 -1.35 23.28 -19.15
C LYS A 51 -1.78 24.30 -18.08
N LYS A 52 -3.06 24.30 -17.75
CA LYS A 52 -3.66 25.15 -16.70
C LYS A 52 -4.78 24.42 -15.97
N PHE A 53 -5.12 24.91 -14.78
CA PHE A 53 -6.26 24.37 -14.03
C PHE A 53 -7.59 24.70 -14.74
N LEU A 54 -8.57 23.80 -14.57
CA LEU A 54 -9.95 24.08 -14.95
C LEU A 54 -10.57 25.02 -13.91
N ASP A 55 -11.19 26.12 -14.36
CA ASP A 55 -11.76 27.15 -13.46
C ASP A 55 -12.97 26.62 -12.66
N ASP A 56 -13.79 25.75 -13.24
CA ASP A 56 -14.93 25.11 -12.60
C ASP A 56 -14.48 23.88 -11.79
N LYS A 57 -13.90 24.10 -10.62
CA LYS A 57 -13.47 23.04 -9.70
C LYS A 57 -14.64 22.54 -8.86
N GLN A 58 -15.09 21.34 -9.16
CA GLN A 58 -16.04 20.66 -8.28
C GLN A 58 -15.30 19.99 -7.10
N ASN A 59 -15.90 20.07 -5.92
CA ASN A 59 -15.33 19.43 -4.72
C ASN A 59 -15.92 18.03 -4.55
N PHE A 60 -15.07 17.02 -4.71
CA PHE A 60 -15.36 15.60 -4.46
C PHE A 60 -14.69 15.12 -3.17
N GLY A 61 -14.59 16.00 -2.16
CA GLY A 61 -13.97 15.67 -0.88
C GLY A 61 -12.48 15.30 -1.02
N LYS A 62 -12.11 14.19 -0.41
CA LYS A 62 -10.71 13.73 -0.38
C LYS A 62 -10.13 13.44 -1.77
N LEU A 63 -10.94 13.00 -2.72
CA LEU A 63 -10.51 12.79 -4.10
C LEU A 63 -10.02 14.09 -4.74
N SER A 64 -10.63 15.23 -4.43
CA SER A 64 -10.19 16.54 -4.93
C SER A 64 -8.82 16.95 -4.40
N ILE A 65 -8.54 16.67 -3.11
CA ILE A 65 -7.23 16.98 -2.50
C ILE A 65 -6.12 16.18 -3.17
N ILE A 66 -6.36 14.89 -3.39
CA ILE A 66 -5.43 13.99 -4.10
C ILE A 66 -5.20 14.49 -5.52
N SER A 67 -6.30 14.79 -6.24
CA SER A 67 -6.26 15.29 -7.61
C SER A 67 -5.46 16.59 -7.70
N GLU A 68 -5.65 17.51 -6.78
CA GLU A 68 -4.96 18.80 -6.77
C GLU A 68 -3.45 18.64 -6.53
N ALA A 69 -3.02 17.74 -5.65
CA ALA A 69 -1.60 17.45 -5.43
C ALA A 69 -0.92 16.97 -6.74
N PHE A 70 -1.56 16.03 -7.46
CA PHE A 70 -1.02 15.54 -8.73
C PHE A 70 -1.06 16.57 -9.85
N GLN A 71 -2.13 17.37 -9.94
CA GLN A 71 -2.25 18.44 -10.93
C GLN A 71 -1.14 19.48 -10.76
N ARG A 72 -0.88 19.92 -9.52
CA ARG A 72 0.21 20.85 -9.20
C ARG A 72 1.59 20.25 -9.52
N CYS A 73 1.78 18.98 -9.16
CA CYS A 73 3.00 18.29 -9.50
C CYS A 73 3.22 18.22 -11.02
N TYR A 74 2.18 17.96 -11.80
CA TYR A 74 2.26 17.94 -13.26
C TYR A 74 2.69 19.29 -13.82
N LEU A 75 2.08 20.39 -13.37
CA LEU A 75 2.42 21.74 -13.82
C LEU A 75 3.79 22.22 -13.30
N GLY A 76 4.36 21.61 -12.28
CA GLY A 76 5.58 22.12 -11.62
C GLY A 76 5.28 23.33 -10.73
N ASP A 77 4.07 23.40 -10.17
CA ASP A 77 3.65 24.49 -9.30
C ASP A 77 4.51 24.54 -8.02
N LYS A 78 4.90 25.75 -7.61
CA LYS A 78 5.74 25.97 -6.41
C LYS A 78 5.13 25.48 -5.12
N ASN A 79 3.83 25.32 -5.05
CA ASN A 79 3.11 24.84 -3.87
C ASN A 79 2.95 23.30 -3.85
N THR A 80 3.51 22.57 -4.80
CA THR A 80 3.37 21.10 -4.89
C THR A 80 3.70 20.41 -3.58
N ASP A 81 4.82 20.78 -2.95
CA ASP A 81 5.26 20.19 -1.68
C ASP A 81 4.24 20.43 -0.56
N ALA A 82 3.69 21.65 -0.47
CA ALA A 82 2.69 21.99 0.54
C ALA A 82 1.41 21.14 0.40
N TYR A 83 1.00 20.86 -0.83
CA TYR A 83 -0.19 20.03 -1.10
C TYR A 83 0.07 18.55 -0.78
N PHE A 84 1.22 18.01 -1.13
CA PHE A 84 1.59 16.65 -0.70
C PHE A 84 1.70 16.56 0.82
N SER A 85 2.33 17.53 1.48
CA SER A 85 2.46 17.55 2.95
C SER A 85 1.09 17.65 3.63
N LYS A 86 0.18 18.48 3.12
CA LYS A 86 -1.19 18.57 3.62
C LYS A 86 -1.92 17.23 3.50
N LEU A 87 -1.78 16.55 2.36
CA LEU A 87 -2.42 15.27 2.10
C LEU A 87 -1.87 14.17 3.03
N ILE A 88 -0.55 14.08 3.19
CA ILE A 88 0.12 13.04 3.97
C ILE A 88 -0.16 13.19 5.47
N ASN A 89 -0.27 14.42 5.97
CA ASN A 89 -0.50 14.74 7.37
C ASN A 89 -1.99 14.87 7.76
N ASP A 90 -2.91 14.54 6.86
CA ASP A 90 -4.35 14.56 7.15
C ASP A 90 -4.70 13.44 8.14
N PRO A 91 -5.20 13.75 9.36
CA PRO A 91 -5.48 12.75 10.38
C PRO A 91 -6.73 11.91 10.09
N GLU A 92 -7.56 12.32 9.11
CA GLU A 92 -8.83 11.66 8.80
C GLU A 92 -8.70 10.45 7.86
N GLY A 93 -7.49 10.09 7.43
CA GLY A 93 -7.30 8.94 6.54
C GLY A 93 -5.85 8.45 6.45
N ASP A 94 -5.68 7.22 5.96
CA ASP A 94 -4.35 6.67 5.65
C ASP A 94 -3.93 7.10 4.23
N TYR A 95 -3.14 8.15 4.17
CA TYR A 95 -2.56 8.65 2.92
C TYR A 95 -1.10 8.25 2.73
N SER A 96 -0.61 7.25 3.48
CA SER A 96 0.79 6.77 3.41
C SER A 96 1.23 6.38 1.99
N ARG A 97 0.28 5.95 1.13
CA ARG A 97 0.53 5.70 -0.29
C ARG A 97 1.09 6.93 -1.01
N TYR A 98 0.61 8.13 -0.65
CA TYR A 98 1.00 9.39 -1.33
C TYR A 98 2.39 9.86 -0.92
N VAL A 99 2.94 9.37 0.19
CA VAL A 99 4.35 9.54 0.51
C VAL A 99 5.23 8.97 -0.61
N PHE A 100 4.89 7.82 -1.17
CA PHE A 100 5.64 7.24 -2.31
C PHE A 100 5.67 8.17 -3.52
N PHE A 101 4.54 8.78 -3.87
CA PHE A 101 4.47 9.70 -5.01
C PHE A 101 5.18 11.03 -4.72
N PHE A 102 5.14 11.49 -3.47
CA PHE A 102 5.92 12.64 -3.03
C PHE A 102 7.43 12.36 -3.10
N LEU A 103 7.87 11.19 -2.65
CA LEU A 103 9.26 10.77 -2.84
C LEU A 103 9.67 10.75 -4.31
N SER A 104 8.83 10.24 -5.21
CA SER A 104 9.09 10.28 -6.65
C SER A 104 9.23 11.71 -7.17
N HIS A 105 8.37 12.64 -6.73
CA HIS A 105 8.48 14.07 -7.05
C HIS A 105 9.80 14.68 -6.57
N LEU A 106 10.20 14.40 -5.32
CA LEU A 106 11.46 14.90 -4.77
C LEU A 106 12.68 14.39 -5.56
N ILE A 107 12.70 13.09 -5.87
CA ILE A 107 13.79 12.50 -6.67
C ILE A 107 13.82 13.07 -8.09
N HIS A 108 12.66 13.28 -8.72
CA HIS A 108 12.58 13.92 -10.03
C HIS A 108 13.21 15.33 -10.05
N ASN A 109 13.09 16.06 -8.95
CA ASN A 109 13.66 17.40 -8.77
C ASN A 109 15.07 17.39 -8.13
N ASN A 110 15.78 16.27 -8.14
CA ASN A 110 17.14 16.10 -7.57
C ASN A 110 17.23 16.38 -6.06
N ARG A 111 16.13 16.23 -5.31
CA ARG A 111 16.02 16.50 -3.87
C ARG A 111 16.13 15.23 -3.03
N LEU A 112 17.20 14.44 -3.27
CA LEU A 112 17.43 13.17 -2.57
C LEU A 112 17.55 13.33 -1.04
N GLN A 113 18.13 14.44 -0.56
CA GLN A 113 18.28 14.66 0.89
C GLN A 113 16.92 14.87 1.59
N ASP A 114 15.98 15.55 0.93
CA ASP A 114 14.63 15.73 1.47
C ASP A 114 13.87 14.40 1.49
N ALA A 115 14.02 13.60 0.42
CA ALA A 115 13.45 12.25 0.36
C ALA A 115 14.01 11.35 1.50
N LYS A 116 15.32 11.42 1.79
CA LYS A 116 15.93 10.69 2.91
C LYS A 116 15.39 11.13 4.27
N LYS A 117 15.19 12.43 4.51
CA LYS A 117 14.58 12.93 5.76
C LYS A 117 13.22 12.30 5.98
N ILE A 118 12.35 12.30 4.97
CA ILE A 118 11.01 11.69 5.06
C ILE A 118 11.10 10.19 5.35
N THR A 119 12.02 9.48 4.69
CA THR A 119 12.12 8.03 4.85
C THR A 119 12.78 7.58 6.15
N ASN A 120 13.57 8.42 6.82
CA ASN A 120 14.21 8.09 8.10
C ASN A 120 13.17 7.81 9.21
N ASP A 121 12.06 8.55 9.20
CA ASP A 121 11.00 8.43 10.20
C ASP A 121 10.02 7.28 9.92
N ILE A 122 10.20 6.55 8.80
CA ILE A 122 9.31 5.46 8.40
C ILE A 122 9.84 4.14 8.94
N GLU A 123 9.07 3.51 9.81
CA GLU A 123 9.37 2.15 10.27
C GLU A 123 8.74 1.09 9.34
N TYR A 124 9.57 0.13 8.91
CA TYR A 124 9.13 -0.92 7.98
C TYR A 124 7.93 -1.74 8.47
N ILE A 125 7.88 -2.05 9.76
CA ILE A 125 6.85 -2.92 10.34
C ILE A 125 5.45 -2.36 10.08
N ASN A 126 5.25 -1.06 10.33
CA ASN A 126 3.94 -0.39 10.23
C ASN A 126 3.67 0.28 8.89
N SER A 127 4.64 0.27 7.97
CA SER A 127 4.48 0.93 6.67
C SER A 127 3.74 0.05 5.65
N THR A 128 3.08 0.70 4.69
CA THR A 128 2.47 0.01 3.54
C THR A 128 3.55 -0.63 2.66
N LEU A 129 3.17 -1.62 1.85
CA LEU A 129 4.10 -2.31 0.94
C LEU A 129 4.76 -1.33 -0.03
N LEU A 130 3.98 -0.40 -0.58
CA LEU A 130 4.47 0.57 -1.55
C LEU A 130 5.50 1.51 -0.93
N LEU A 131 5.20 2.01 0.27
CA LEU A 131 6.10 2.90 0.99
C LEU A 131 7.38 2.19 1.44
N SER A 132 7.26 0.96 1.96
CA SER A 132 8.41 0.11 2.29
C SER A 132 9.32 -0.14 1.07
N GLN A 133 8.72 -0.38 -0.09
CA GLN A 133 9.45 -0.57 -1.35
C GLN A 133 10.19 0.72 -1.75
N GLY A 134 9.53 1.87 -1.68
CA GLY A 134 10.13 3.17 -2.00
C GLY A 134 11.30 3.51 -1.07
N LYS A 135 11.11 3.35 0.25
CA LYS A 135 12.18 3.53 1.25
C LYS A 135 13.37 2.62 0.95
N SER A 136 13.14 1.34 0.69
CA SER A 136 14.17 0.35 0.37
C SER A 136 15.00 0.77 -0.85
N TRP A 137 14.40 1.36 -1.87
CA TRP A 137 15.13 1.87 -3.03
C TRP A 137 16.03 3.06 -2.70
N ILE A 138 15.57 3.96 -1.84
CA ILE A 138 16.37 5.12 -1.39
C ILE A 138 17.56 4.65 -0.56
N GLU A 139 17.37 3.74 0.40
CA GLU A 139 18.43 3.17 1.23
C GLU A 139 19.48 2.39 0.43
N ALA A 140 19.01 1.64 -0.58
CA ALA A 140 19.88 0.89 -1.50
C ALA A 140 20.57 1.75 -2.56
N LYS A 141 20.44 3.10 -2.52
CA LYS A 141 20.97 4.04 -3.52
C LYS A 141 20.44 3.81 -4.95
N ASN A 142 19.22 3.28 -5.07
CA ASN A 142 18.50 2.99 -6.31
C ASN A 142 17.24 3.88 -6.44
N SER A 143 17.32 5.12 -5.96
CA SER A 143 16.17 6.04 -5.90
C SER A 143 15.57 6.36 -7.27
N GLU A 144 16.35 6.25 -8.34
CA GLU A 144 15.86 6.42 -9.71
C GLU A 144 14.75 5.44 -10.11
N LYS A 145 14.60 4.30 -9.39
CA LYS A 145 13.48 3.38 -9.60
C LYS A 145 12.13 4.03 -9.30
N LEU A 146 12.07 5.00 -8.37
CA LEU A 146 10.84 5.74 -8.08
C LEU A 146 10.30 6.42 -9.33
N ILE A 147 11.13 7.22 -10.00
CA ILE A 147 10.73 7.98 -11.20
C ILE A 147 10.57 7.10 -12.44
N LYS A 148 11.23 5.93 -12.49
CA LYS A 148 11.04 4.95 -13.57
C LYS A 148 9.67 4.28 -13.55
N VAL A 149 9.09 4.10 -12.37
CA VAL A 149 7.78 3.43 -12.22
C VAL A 149 6.62 4.41 -12.15
N PHE A 150 6.87 5.64 -11.67
CA PHE A 150 5.85 6.67 -11.60
C PHE A 150 6.46 8.07 -11.70
N SER A 151 5.89 8.91 -12.55
CA SER A 151 6.22 10.33 -12.61
C SER A 151 4.94 11.16 -12.76
N CYS A 152 4.75 12.16 -11.90
CA CYS A 152 3.64 13.08 -12.06
C CYS A 152 3.80 14.03 -13.26
N LYS A 153 4.89 13.93 -14.02
CA LYS A 153 5.04 14.59 -15.32
C LYS A 153 4.49 13.78 -16.50
N ASN A 154 4.09 12.52 -16.21
CA ASN A 154 3.50 11.63 -17.21
C ASN A 154 1.98 11.53 -17.00
N PRO A 155 1.14 11.99 -17.95
CA PRO A 155 -0.32 11.89 -17.88
C PRO A 155 -0.82 10.46 -17.63
N ASN A 156 -0.22 9.46 -18.29
CA ASN A 156 -0.62 8.07 -18.16
C ASN A 156 -0.38 7.53 -16.74
N ASP A 157 0.69 7.96 -16.06
CA ASP A 157 0.99 7.55 -14.69
C ASP A 157 -0.04 8.14 -13.71
N ILE A 158 -0.40 9.43 -13.88
CA ILE A 158 -1.42 10.10 -13.05
C ILE A 158 -2.79 9.46 -13.24
N ILE A 159 -3.23 9.27 -14.49
CA ILE A 159 -4.53 8.64 -14.75
C ILE A 159 -4.54 7.18 -14.30
N GLY A 160 -3.42 6.48 -14.44
CA GLY A 160 -3.25 5.14 -13.89
C GLY A 160 -3.51 5.09 -12.38
N GLU A 161 -2.98 6.07 -11.63
CA GLU A 161 -3.23 6.17 -10.18
C GLU A 161 -4.68 6.58 -9.88
N PHE A 162 -5.25 7.52 -10.62
CA PHE A 162 -6.67 7.87 -10.49
C PHE A 162 -7.59 6.65 -10.67
N LEU A 163 -7.33 5.83 -11.68
CA LEU A 163 -8.10 4.60 -11.92
C LEU A 163 -7.88 3.55 -10.80
N PHE A 164 -6.69 3.52 -10.20
CA PHE A 164 -6.46 2.70 -9.01
C PHE A 164 -7.33 3.16 -7.82
N LEU A 165 -7.47 4.47 -7.58
CA LEU A 165 -8.35 5.00 -6.53
C LEU A 165 -9.79 4.58 -6.75
N VAL A 166 -10.30 4.74 -7.96
CA VAL A 166 -11.64 4.29 -8.34
C VAL A 166 -11.82 2.79 -8.09
N SER A 167 -10.83 2.02 -8.47
CA SER A 167 -10.79 0.57 -8.26
C SER A 167 -10.83 0.19 -6.78
N ASN A 168 -10.06 0.88 -5.95
CA ASN A 168 -10.00 0.63 -4.50
C ASN A 168 -11.36 0.89 -3.83
N LEU A 169 -12.08 1.93 -4.25
CA LEU A 169 -13.44 2.21 -3.78
C LEU A 169 -14.42 1.07 -4.14
N TYR A 170 -14.32 0.51 -5.36
CA TYR A 170 -15.14 -0.66 -5.71
C TYR A 170 -14.72 -1.92 -4.96
N SER A 171 -13.43 -2.11 -4.70
CA SER A 171 -12.94 -3.25 -3.91
C SER A 171 -13.45 -3.21 -2.48
N SER A 172 -13.45 -2.04 -1.82
CA SER A 172 -13.98 -1.87 -0.46
C SER A 172 -15.48 -2.19 -0.35
N GLN A 173 -16.22 -2.06 -1.45
CA GLN A 173 -17.63 -2.44 -1.58
C GLN A 173 -17.84 -3.90 -2.03
N ASN A 174 -16.79 -4.72 -2.04
CA ASN A 174 -16.79 -6.10 -2.54
C ASN A 174 -17.18 -6.24 -4.03
N ASN A 175 -17.14 -5.15 -4.81
CA ASN A 175 -17.39 -5.18 -6.25
C ASN A 175 -16.10 -5.48 -7.02
N TYR A 176 -15.58 -6.70 -6.86
CA TYR A 176 -14.28 -7.11 -7.41
C TYR A 176 -14.23 -7.08 -8.94
N LYS A 177 -15.35 -7.28 -9.62
CA LYS A 177 -15.40 -7.21 -11.10
C LYS A 177 -15.14 -5.81 -11.60
N LYS A 178 -15.85 -4.81 -11.07
CA LYS A 178 -15.63 -3.39 -11.41
C LYS A 178 -14.24 -2.93 -10.97
N SER A 179 -13.81 -3.31 -9.77
CA SER A 179 -12.46 -3.02 -9.28
C SER A 179 -11.39 -3.52 -10.27
N ASN A 180 -11.43 -4.79 -10.64
CA ASN A 180 -10.47 -5.37 -11.58
C ASN A 180 -10.54 -4.76 -12.98
N PHE A 181 -11.70 -4.30 -13.42
CA PHE A 181 -11.83 -3.56 -14.68
C PHE A 181 -10.99 -2.28 -14.65
N PHE A 182 -11.14 -1.44 -13.62
CA PHE A 182 -10.36 -0.21 -13.48
C PHE A 182 -8.87 -0.46 -13.24
N LEU A 183 -8.52 -1.53 -12.50
CA LEU A 183 -7.11 -1.93 -12.32
C LEU A 183 -6.45 -2.36 -13.63
N ASN A 184 -7.18 -3.03 -14.51
CA ASN A 184 -6.66 -3.39 -15.83
C ASN A 184 -6.39 -2.15 -16.69
N LEU A 185 -7.27 -1.14 -16.63
CA LEU A 185 -7.04 0.14 -17.31
C LEU A 185 -5.85 0.90 -16.70
N SER A 186 -5.72 0.91 -15.37
CA SER A 186 -4.57 1.46 -14.67
C SER A 186 -3.26 0.81 -15.15
N ASN A 187 -3.22 -0.51 -15.20
CA ASN A 187 -2.05 -1.27 -15.67
C ASN A 187 -1.78 -1.09 -17.17
N PHE A 188 -2.81 -0.90 -17.99
CA PHE A 188 -2.66 -0.59 -19.41
C PHE A 188 -1.98 0.76 -19.61
N LEU A 189 -2.37 1.79 -18.87
CA LEU A 189 -1.74 3.11 -18.94
C LEU A 189 -0.31 3.09 -18.40
N ASN A 190 -0.09 2.53 -17.21
CA ASN A 190 1.23 2.44 -16.59
C ASN A 190 1.63 0.99 -16.25
N PRO A 191 2.07 0.19 -17.24
CA PRO A 191 2.48 -1.20 -16.99
C PRO A 191 3.75 -1.34 -16.14
N LYS A 192 4.53 -0.26 -15.99
CA LYS A 192 5.73 -0.25 -15.14
C LYS A 192 5.37 -0.20 -13.66
N PHE A 193 4.22 0.39 -13.30
CA PHE A 193 3.72 0.46 -11.93
C PHE A 193 2.94 -0.80 -11.54
N LYS A 194 3.60 -1.95 -11.65
CA LYS A 194 2.98 -3.27 -11.40
C LYS A 194 2.47 -3.48 -9.97
N PHE A 195 2.76 -2.58 -9.04
CA PHE A 195 2.36 -2.71 -7.64
C PHE A 195 0.83 -2.70 -7.44
N ASN A 196 0.09 -2.08 -8.35
CA ASN A 196 -1.37 -2.13 -8.35
C ASN A 196 -1.92 -3.56 -8.58
N LEU A 197 -1.11 -4.47 -9.14
CA LEU A 197 -1.47 -5.89 -9.29
C LEU A 197 -1.61 -6.61 -7.94
N ALA A 198 -1.11 -6.04 -6.83
CA ALA A 198 -1.37 -6.58 -5.49
C ALA A 198 -2.87 -6.55 -5.17
N LEU A 199 -3.57 -5.46 -5.50
CA LEU A 199 -5.03 -5.37 -5.33
C LEU A 199 -5.79 -6.31 -6.28
N VAL A 200 -5.30 -6.51 -7.51
CA VAL A 200 -5.87 -7.52 -8.43
C VAL A 200 -5.79 -8.91 -7.80
N ALA A 201 -4.62 -9.28 -7.28
CA ALA A 201 -4.42 -10.57 -6.64
C ALA A 201 -5.28 -10.75 -5.38
N GLU A 202 -5.45 -9.67 -4.59
CA GLU A 202 -6.33 -9.66 -3.42
C GLU A 202 -7.80 -9.87 -3.82
N ASN A 203 -8.30 -9.11 -4.79
CA ASN A 203 -9.67 -9.26 -5.31
C ASN A 203 -9.93 -10.68 -5.84
N GLN A 204 -8.96 -11.24 -6.57
CA GLN A 204 -9.06 -12.61 -7.09
C GLN A 204 -9.07 -13.64 -5.96
N TYR A 205 -8.26 -13.44 -4.91
CA TYR A 205 -8.26 -14.28 -3.71
C TYR A 205 -9.60 -14.23 -2.98
N LEU A 206 -10.12 -13.03 -2.71
CA LEU A 206 -11.40 -12.82 -2.03
C LEU A 206 -12.58 -13.40 -2.83
N ASN A 207 -12.50 -13.30 -4.16
CA ASN A 207 -13.48 -13.92 -5.08
C ASN A 207 -13.25 -15.42 -5.29
N LYS A 208 -12.32 -16.05 -4.53
CA LYS A 208 -11.98 -17.48 -4.62
C LYS A 208 -11.40 -17.92 -5.98
N GLU A 209 -10.94 -16.98 -6.80
CA GLU A 209 -10.31 -17.23 -8.10
C GLU A 209 -8.81 -17.54 -7.94
N TYR A 210 -8.46 -18.55 -7.12
CA TYR A 210 -7.10 -18.82 -6.66
C TYR A 210 -6.08 -19.05 -7.79
N LEU A 211 -6.47 -19.68 -8.90
CA LEU A 211 -5.58 -19.88 -10.04
C LEU A 211 -5.19 -18.54 -10.70
N LYS A 212 -6.17 -17.62 -10.84
CA LYS A 212 -5.91 -16.29 -11.38
C LYS A 212 -5.02 -15.49 -10.41
N ALA A 213 -5.32 -15.54 -9.09
CA ALA A 213 -4.50 -14.90 -8.08
C ALA A 213 -3.03 -15.34 -8.15
N LYS A 214 -2.77 -16.67 -8.21
CA LYS A 214 -1.41 -17.21 -8.39
C LYS A 214 -0.74 -16.72 -9.67
N LYS A 215 -1.47 -16.62 -10.78
CA LYS A 215 -0.94 -16.08 -12.05
C LYS A 215 -0.55 -14.60 -11.89
N THR A 216 -1.40 -13.80 -11.29
CA THR A 216 -1.13 -12.37 -11.04
C THR A 216 0.08 -12.19 -10.12
N LEU A 217 0.17 -12.96 -9.03
CA LEU A 217 1.26 -12.90 -8.06
C LEU A 217 2.65 -13.19 -8.68
N LYS A 218 2.73 -13.98 -9.77
CA LYS A 218 3.99 -14.26 -10.49
C LYS A 218 4.64 -13.00 -11.08
N ASN A 219 3.93 -11.89 -11.19
CA ASN A 219 4.52 -10.61 -11.63
C ASN A 219 5.48 -10.02 -10.59
N PHE A 220 5.36 -10.37 -9.30
CA PHE A 220 6.29 -9.94 -8.27
C PHE A 220 7.49 -10.87 -8.21
N LYS A 221 8.65 -10.34 -8.60
CA LYS A 221 9.93 -11.05 -8.64
C LYS A 221 10.76 -10.75 -7.39
N LYS A 222 11.88 -11.44 -7.19
CA LYS A 222 12.77 -11.23 -6.02
C LYS A 222 13.23 -9.77 -5.89
N GLU A 223 13.45 -9.09 -7.00
CA GLU A 223 13.86 -7.69 -7.06
C GLU A 223 12.81 -6.72 -6.51
N ASP A 224 11.57 -7.16 -6.41
CA ASP A 224 10.46 -6.39 -5.84
C ASP A 224 10.37 -6.50 -4.31
N ASN A 225 11.32 -7.16 -3.68
CA ASN A 225 11.52 -7.31 -2.23
C ASN A 225 10.21 -7.46 -1.41
N PHE A 226 9.58 -6.35 -0.98
CA PHE A 226 8.36 -6.38 -0.16
C PHE A 226 7.16 -6.99 -0.88
N TYR A 227 7.02 -6.75 -2.18
CA TYR A 227 5.96 -7.36 -2.99
C TYR A 227 6.23 -8.83 -3.30
N TYR A 228 7.51 -9.23 -3.39
CA TYR A 228 7.87 -10.65 -3.47
C TYR A 228 7.45 -11.39 -2.18
N TRP A 229 7.72 -10.80 -1.01
CA TRP A 229 7.27 -11.36 0.26
C TRP A 229 5.73 -11.37 0.38
N PHE A 230 5.05 -10.31 -0.07
CA PHE A 230 3.58 -10.31 -0.18
C PHE A 230 3.08 -11.47 -1.03
N ARG A 231 3.71 -11.74 -2.17
CA ARG A 231 3.39 -12.90 -3.01
C ARG A 231 3.48 -14.20 -2.22
N ILE A 232 4.61 -14.44 -1.52
CA ILE A 232 4.82 -15.65 -0.70
C ILE A 232 3.71 -15.80 0.35
N LYS A 233 3.40 -14.73 1.09
CA LYS A 233 2.31 -14.75 2.08
C LYS A 233 0.95 -15.08 1.45
N LYS A 234 0.63 -14.49 0.32
CA LYS A 234 -0.64 -14.73 -0.36
C LYS A 234 -0.72 -16.14 -0.95
N GLU A 235 0.37 -16.67 -1.51
CA GLU A 235 0.44 -18.05 -1.96
C GLU A 235 0.26 -19.04 -0.78
N ALA A 236 0.84 -18.76 0.39
CA ALA A 236 0.63 -19.54 1.61
C ALA A 236 -0.86 -19.53 2.05
N GLN A 237 -1.51 -18.36 2.03
CA GLN A 237 -2.95 -18.24 2.33
C GLN A 237 -3.81 -19.04 1.33
N ILE A 238 -3.47 -19.04 0.06
CA ILE A 238 -4.16 -19.84 -0.96
C ILE A 238 -3.98 -21.34 -0.69
N ILE A 239 -2.77 -21.77 -0.31
CA ILE A 239 -2.50 -23.17 0.06
C ILE A 239 -3.36 -23.57 1.27
N GLU A 240 -3.44 -22.72 2.30
CA GLU A 240 -4.28 -22.98 3.47
C GLU A 240 -5.75 -23.19 3.08
N LYS A 241 -6.29 -22.36 2.17
CA LYS A 241 -7.68 -22.47 1.70
C LYS A 241 -7.94 -23.67 0.80
N GLN A 242 -6.96 -24.08 -0.01
CA GLN A 242 -7.11 -25.18 -0.97
C GLN A 242 -6.72 -26.54 -0.40
N ARG A 243 -5.91 -26.56 0.66
CA ARG A 243 -5.38 -27.79 1.28
C ARG A 243 -5.54 -27.74 2.80
N ASN A 244 -4.49 -27.29 3.53
CA ASN A 244 -4.51 -27.24 4.99
C ASN A 244 -3.42 -26.29 5.54
N LYS A 245 -3.50 -26.02 6.85
CA LYS A 245 -2.56 -25.16 7.57
C LYS A 245 -1.13 -25.68 7.60
N ILE A 246 -0.95 -27.01 7.66
CA ILE A 246 0.38 -27.63 7.75
C ILE A 246 1.15 -27.39 6.46
N GLU A 247 0.52 -27.62 5.31
CA GLU A 247 1.16 -27.36 4.02
C GLU A 247 1.45 -25.87 3.79
N SER A 248 0.55 -24.98 4.23
CA SER A 248 0.76 -23.53 4.22
C SER A 248 2.00 -23.15 5.05
N LEU A 249 2.11 -23.69 6.28
CA LEU A 249 3.26 -23.46 7.16
C LEU A 249 4.57 -23.98 6.56
N ASN A 250 4.55 -25.17 5.99
CA ASN A 250 5.72 -25.74 5.36
C ASN A 250 6.18 -24.91 4.14
N TYR A 251 5.23 -24.43 3.35
CA TYR A 251 5.53 -23.57 2.20
C TYR A 251 6.18 -22.25 2.63
N ILE A 252 5.57 -21.50 3.58
CA ILE A 252 6.10 -20.19 3.97
C ILE A 252 7.47 -20.33 4.65
N ARG A 253 7.67 -21.39 5.45
CA ARG A 253 8.96 -21.72 6.08
C ARG A 253 10.03 -21.97 5.04
N ALA A 254 9.74 -22.79 4.02
CA ALA A 254 10.67 -23.10 2.95
C ALA A 254 11.05 -21.84 2.15
N GLU A 255 10.11 -20.96 1.86
CA GLU A 255 10.38 -19.71 1.15
C GLU A 255 11.13 -18.68 2.02
N PHE A 256 10.79 -18.59 3.31
CA PHE A 256 11.49 -17.72 4.27
C PHE A 256 12.97 -18.11 4.42
N ASN A 257 13.26 -19.40 4.51
CA ASN A 257 14.64 -19.91 4.65
C ASN A 257 15.55 -19.62 3.43
N LYS A 258 14.96 -19.21 2.29
CA LYS A 258 15.73 -18.77 1.11
C LYS A 258 16.11 -17.28 1.17
N ILE A 259 15.67 -16.55 2.19
CA ILE A 259 15.94 -15.13 2.39
C ILE A 259 17.15 -15.00 3.31
N GLU A 260 18.31 -14.63 2.75
CA GLU A 260 19.56 -14.55 3.51
C GLU A 260 19.52 -13.45 4.60
N LYS A 261 18.93 -12.29 4.28
CA LYS A 261 18.86 -11.12 5.18
C LYS A 261 17.43 -10.58 5.24
N PRO A 262 16.53 -11.22 6.02
CA PRO A 262 15.18 -10.74 6.16
C PRO A 262 15.16 -9.39 6.90
N ASN A 263 14.43 -8.42 6.35
CA ASN A 263 14.21 -7.13 7.02
C ASN A 263 13.19 -7.26 8.17
N LYS A 264 13.08 -6.21 9.01
CA LYS A 264 12.19 -6.18 10.18
C LYS A 264 10.73 -6.55 9.84
N LYS A 265 10.21 -6.10 8.68
CA LYS A 265 8.84 -6.42 8.24
C LYS A 265 8.66 -7.92 7.94
N ILE A 266 9.62 -8.52 7.28
CA ILE A 266 9.60 -9.97 6.98
C ILE A 266 9.70 -10.78 8.26
N LEU A 267 10.58 -10.40 9.20
CA LEU A 267 10.69 -11.03 10.51
C LEU A 267 9.39 -10.92 11.32
N PHE A 268 8.75 -9.75 11.30
CA PHE A 268 7.47 -9.54 11.97
C PHE A 268 6.34 -10.39 11.37
N ASP A 269 6.27 -10.43 10.05
CA ASP A 269 5.28 -11.23 9.35
C ASP A 269 5.44 -12.74 9.63
N ILE A 270 6.67 -13.25 9.64
CA ILE A 270 6.93 -14.66 9.92
C ILE A 270 6.65 -15.02 11.39
N ALA A 271 6.98 -14.11 12.34
CA ALA A 271 6.63 -14.28 13.74
C ALA A 271 5.11 -14.40 13.94
N ASN A 272 4.35 -13.48 13.32
CA ASN A 272 2.88 -13.53 13.35
C ASN A 272 2.33 -14.81 12.69
N PHE A 273 2.95 -15.26 11.60
CA PHE A 273 2.53 -16.49 10.93
C PHE A 273 2.72 -17.72 11.83
N TYR A 274 3.85 -17.82 12.52
CA TYR A 274 4.08 -18.88 13.51
C TYR A 274 3.11 -18.80 14.68
N LYS A 275 2.87 -17.61 15.26
CA LYS A 275 1.89 -17.40 16.32
C LYS A 275 0.50 -17.88 15.90
N ASN A 276 0.03 -17.48 14.72
CA ASN A 276 -1.29 -17.86 14.19
C ASN A 276 -1.40 -19.36 13.89
N SER A 277 -0.26 -20.00 13.61
CA SER A 277 -0.16 -21.46 13.41
C SER A 277 0.08 -22.24 14.70
N LYS A 278 0.00 -21.56 15.87
CA LYS A 278 0.24 -22.13 17.23
C LYS A 278 1.66 -22.67 17.43
N GLN A 279 2.63 -22.20 16.64
CA GLN A 279 4.07 -22.51 16.80
C GLN A 279 4.71 -21.41 17.65
N TYR A 280 4.35 -21.38 18.94
CA TYR A 280 4.65 -20.25 19.82
C TYR A 280 6.13 -20.10 20.13
N GLU A 281 6.90 -21.18 20.22
CA GLU A 281 8.35 -21.14 20.43
C GLU A 281 9.06 -20.39 19.27
N GLU A 282 8.71 -20.72 18.04
CA GLU A 282 9.27 -20.04 16.87
C GLU A 282 8.81 -18.56 16.80
N ALA A 283 7.56 -18.29 17.14
CA ALA A 283 7.07 -16.91 17.20
C ALA A 283 7.87 -16.07 18.21
N ILE A 284 8.09 -16.61 19.44
CA ILE A 284 8.88 -15.98 20.48
C ILE A 284 10.30 -15.68 20.02
N ARG A 285 10.94 -16.63 19.32
CA ARG A 285 12.28 -16.46 18.77
C ARG A 285 12.36 -15.22 17.86
N TYR A 286 11.45 -15.08 16.90
CA TYR A 286 11.47 -13.95 15.97
C TYR A 286 11.03 -12.63 16.59
N TYR A 287 10.06 -12.64 17.54
CA TYR A 287 9.74 -11.44 18.32
C TYR A 287 10.93 -10.98 19.16
N THR A 288 11.71 -11.90 19.74
CA THR A 288 12.92 -11.57 20.51
C THR A 288 13.95 -10.86 19.63
N ILE A 289 14.26 -11.41 18.43
CA ILE A 289 15.15 -10.77 17.46
C ILE A 289 14.70 -9.36 17.13
N LEU A 290 13.39 -9.17 16.94
CA LEU A 290 12.83 -7.86 16.64
C LEU A 290 12.96 -6.89 17.80
N ILE A 291 12.60 -7.30 19.02
CA ILE A 291 12.70 -6.47 20.25
C ILE A 291 14.14 -6.00 20.45
N GLU A 292 15.11 -6.89 20.30
CA GLU A 292 16.54 -6.58 20.41
C GLU A 292 17.05 -5.64 19.33
N SER A 293 16.40 -5.61 18.15
CA SER A 293 16.76 -4.74 17.03
C SER A 293 16.31 -3.28 17.18
N PHE A 294 15.52 -2.96 18.21
CA PHE A 294 15.07 -1.60 18.51
C PHE A 294 15.80 -1.06 19.75
N GLU A 295 16.61 -0.01 19.57
CA GLU A 295 17.34 0.63 20.65
C GLU A 295 16.41 1.38 21.61
N ASN A 296 15.44 2.11 21.06
CA ASN A 296 14.54 2.96 21.83
C ASN A 296 13.20 2.27 22.12
N TYR A 297 12.56 2.69 23.22
CA TYR A 297 11.18 2.36 23.52
C TYR A 297 10.27 3.09 22.52
N SER A 298 9.37 2.34 21.88
CA SER A 298 8.43 2.84 20.88
C SER A 298 7.15 2.01 20.94
N GLU A 299 6.05 2.53 20.41
CA GLU A 299 4.78 1.79 20.30
C GLU A 299 4.95 0.45 19.59
N ILE A 300 5.85 0.38 18.59
CA ILE A 300 6.19 -0.87 17.90
C ILE A 300 6.81 -1.86 18.88
N LYS A 301 7.72 -1.41 19.74
CA LYS A 301 8.37 -2.27 20.74
C LYS A 301 7.37 -2.74 21.78
N SER A 302 6.42 -1.90 22.16
CA SER A 302 5.28 -2.28 23.01
C SER A 302 4.45 -3.40 22.36
N ASP A 303 4.03 -3.26 21.11
CA ASP A 303 3.29 -4.30 20.37
C ASP A 303 4.07 -5.62 20.26
N LEU A 304 5.39 -5.55 20.09
CA LEU A 304 6.24 -6.74 20.06
C LEU A 304 6.29 -7.44 21.41
N PHE A 305 6.42 -6.73 22.53
CA PHE A 305 6.33 -7.29 23.89
C PHE A 305 4.96 -7.91 24.13
N TYR A 306 3.87 -7.22 23.79
CA TYR A 306 2.51 -7.74 23.91
C TYR A 306 2.34 -9.06 23.14
N ARG A 307 2.82 -9.15 21.89
CA ARG A 307 2.71 -10.37 21.08
C ARG A 307 3.57 -11.52 21.62
N ARG A 308 4.77 -11.21 22.13
CA ARG A 308 5.66 -12.21 22.73
C ARG A 308 5.12 -12.69 24.07
N GLY A 309 4.63 -11.79 24.90
CA GLY A 309 3.96 -12.10 26.18
C GLY A 309 2.76 -13.04 25.96
N GLY A 310 1.88 -12.70 25.00
CA GLY A 310 0.77 -13.58 24.65
C GLY A 310 1.22 -14.94 24.09
N SER A 311 2.39 -15.04 23.47
CA SER A 311 2.95 -16.33 23.04
C SER A 311 3.52 -17.13 24.21
N TYR A 312 4.12 -16.47 25.21
CA TYR A 312 4.56 -17.11 26.46
C TYR A 312 3.39 -17.66 27.26
N GLU A 313 2.29 -16.90 27.35
CA GLU A 313 1.07 -17.35 28.05
C GLU A 313 0.51 -18.65 27.43
N ARG A 314 0.45 -18.73 26.10
CA ARG A 314 0.00 -19.93 25.38
C ARG A 314 0.88 -21.17 25.63
N LEU A 315 2.10 -20.98 26.11
CA LEU A 315 3.02 -22.03 26.56
C LEU A 315 3.02 -22.23 28.07
N ASN A 316 2.08 -21.64 28.82
CA ASN A 316 2.00 -21.65 30.28
C ASN A 316 3.27 -21.09 30.96
N LYS A 317 4.00 -20.18 30.31
CA LYS A 317 5.19 -19.49 30.85
C LYS A 317 4.77 -18.15 31.44
N PHE A 318 3.93 -18.18 32.46
CA PHE A 318 3.20 -17.00 32.98
C PHE A 318 4.14 -15.89 33.46
N GLU A 319 5.18 -16.21 34.26
CA GLU A 319 6.15 -15.20 34.72
C GLU A 319 6.81 -14.41 33.56
N ARG A 320 7.10 -15.07 32.44
CA ARG A 320 7.67 -14.42 31.25
C ARG A 320 6.61 -13.62 30.50
N ALA A 321 5.39 -14.10 30.49
CA ALA A 321 4.26 -13.40 29.88
C ALA A 321 4.01 -12.09 30.63
N ASP A 322 3.88 -12.14 31.97
CA ASP A 322 3.64 -10.96 32.80
C ASP A 322 4.78 -9.93 32.67
N LYS A 323 6.04 -10.40 32.66
CA LYS A 323 7.18 -9.51 32.44
C LYS A 323 7.08 -8.74 31.14
N ASP A 324 6.77 -9.41 30.03
CA ASP A 324 6.63 -8.77 28.71
C ASP A 324 5.43 -7.83 28.66
N LEU A 325 4.29 -8.24 29.22
CA LEU A 325 3.06 -7.43 29.26
C LEU A 325 3.24 -6.17 30.10
N LEU A 326 3.93 -6.25 31.24
CA LEU A 326 4.28 -5.08 32.06
C LEU A 326 5.24 -4.15 31.31
N GLN A 327 6.24 -4.68 30.60
CA GLN A 327 7.12 -3.86 29.76
C GLN A 327 6.37 -3.17 28.62
N ALA A 328 5.38 -3.85 28.02
CA ALA A 328 4.51 -3.24 27.02
C ALA A 328 3.68 -2.10 27.64
N LEU A 329 3.13 -2.31 28.82
CA LEU A 329 2.33 -1.31 29.55
C LEU A 329 3.15 -0.10 29.99
N ASP A 330 4.42 -0.29 30.39
CA ASP A 330 5.33 0.81 30.71
C ASP A 330 5.55 1.76 29.52
N ILE A 331 5.52 1.22 28.30
CA ILE A 331 5.66 2.01 27.07
C ILE A 331 4.33 2.66 26.67
N THR A 332 3.21 1.93 26.81
CA THR A 332 1.85 2.34 26.42
C THR A 332 0.87 2.14 27.60
N PRO A 333 0.89 3.03 28.62
CA PRO A 333 0.19 2.80 29.89
C PRO A 333 -1.33 2.65 29.81
N ASN A 334 -1.95 3.20 28.78
CA ASN A 334 -3.41 3.19 28.60
C ASN A 334 -3.89 2.23 27.50
N ASP A 335 -3.05 1.28 27.07
CA ASP A 335 -3.46 0.32 26.06
C ASP A 335 -4.46 -0.69 26.67
N SER A 336 -5.71 -0.60 26.21
CA SER A 336 -6.80 -1.43 26.71
C SER A 336 -6.62 -2.93 26.42
N TYR A 337 -5.93 -3.28 25.36
CA TYR A 337 -5.65 -4.68 25.02
C TYR A 337 -4.64 -5.29 25.99
N ILE A 338 -3.59 -4.55 26.34
CA ILE A 338 -2.58 -5.01 27.31
C ILE A 338 -3.18 -5.13 28.69
N LEU A 339 -3.93 -4.10 29.14
CA LEU A 339 -4.63 -4.11 30.43
C LEU A 339 -5.61 -5.27 30.54
N ASN A 340 -6.42 -5.48 29.52
CA ASN A 340 -7.37 -6.59 29.48
C ASN A 340 -6.67 -7.96 29.56
N TYR A 341 -5.53 -8.10 28.88
CA TYR A 341 -4.76 -9.33 28.86
C TYR A 341 -4.15 -9.66 30.23
N LEU A 342 -3.57 -8.66 30.90
CA LEU A 342 -3.05 -8.80 32.27
C LEU A 342 -4.15 -9.17 33.26
N ALA A 343 -5.33 -8.54 33.15
CA ALA A 343 -6.47 -8.86 34.01
C ALA A 343 -6.90 -10.34 33.87
N TYR A 344 -6.89 -10.88 32.65
CA TYR A 344 -7.16 -12.32 32.44
C TYR A 344 -6.01 -13.22 32.88
N SER A 345 -4.77 -12.79 32.85
CA SER A 345 -3.61 -13.57 33.30
C SER A 345 -3.56 -13.74 34.80
N TRP A 346 -4.17 -12.83 35.57
CA TRP A 346 -4.17 -12.82 37.03
C TRP A 346 -5.44 -13.47 37.70
N LEU A 347 -6.43 -13.83 36.88
CA LEU A 347 -7.62 -14.59 37.30
C LEU A 347 -7.40 -16.09 37.21
#